data_a5efb122be03ba55d67ef9ce09a5ac17
#
_entry.id   a5efb122be03ba55d67ef9ce09a5ac17
#
_cell.length_a   1.000
_cell.length_b   1.000
_cell.length_c   1.000
_cell.angle_alpha   90.00
_cell.angle_beta   90.00
_cell.angle_gamma   90.00
#
_symmetry.space_group_name_H-M   'P 1'
#
loop_
_entity.id
_entity.type
_entity.pdbx_description
1 polymer ?
#
loop_
_entity_poly.entity_id
_entity_poly.type
_entity_poly.pdbx_seq_one_letter_code
_entity_poly.pdbx_strand_id
1 'polypeptide(L)'
;MATRAQGKKIKKVVKKDAKIHLRQAIKIDPDFLDARYELGSLLLSEGELKGAEEQFNKVVKLDNNHAEGYYKLALISAENRKNKKARDLFEKAVTIKFDDAKIQFDYGLFLKKLKKYEEAIEHFTKAIEANQNFSEAYFELAMLLKDPEDYDRAKKNYETAIDIRPDYGDANYYLGKLVMTGIQKDSDGTLLSQPETDYAVTCFEKVLKIDDTYSKAHLRLGMIYADRDEHDEANKHLRLTLKLNTRSSKALYHLGLVSKTLSKEKEAIKFLKRSLTHYSKSYLTHFHLGLLLKENQDIDKGITHLNKTVELNQEFDEAYYYLAKFFEEKEDHESAKEHYMKAIARNHKHRDAYYHLGLLMKKLNVMEEAKTYMEKAIETDQNFTKGYYHLGLILNDPSNYADARKCYLTAIDIEPSFLMAHYHLANLLSSGQRLKKDGTPVIRKELKLAKKHYIESLRLDPKFPKIH
;
A
#
# COMPACT_ATOMS: atom_id res chain seq x y z
N MET A 1 -31.97 -31.58 4.29
CA MET A 1 -32.75 -30.51 3.60
C MET A 1 -34.20 -30.48 3.98
N ALA A 2 -34.89 -31.59 4.21
CA ALA A 2 -36.33 -31.66 4.56
C ALA A 2 -36.69 -30.94 5.88
N THR A 3 -35.91 -31.09 6.95
CA THR A 3 -36.16 -30.46 8.26
C THR A 3 -36.09 -28.94 8.25
N ARG A 4 -35.20 -28.37 7.43
CA ARG A 4 -35.02 -26.90 7.28
C ARG A 4 -36.18 -26.26 6.49
N ALA A 5 -36.74 -26.99 5.51
CA ALA A 5 -37.92 -26.57 4.74
C ALA A 5 -39.22 -26.64 5.59
N GLN A 6 -39.36 -27.68 6.41
CA GLN A 6 -40.46 -27.85 7.34
C GLN A 6 -40.46 -26.76 8.42
N GLY A 7 -39.31 -26.43 9.02
CA GLY A 7 -39.19 -25.33 9.98
C GLY A 7 -39.53 -23.95 9.39
N LYS A 8 -39.14 -23.68 8.12
CA LYS A 8 -39.57 -22.45 7.42
C LYS A 8 -41.07 -22.38 7.18
N LYS A 9 -41.73 -23.52 6.88
CA LYS A 9 -43.16 -23.60 6.64
C LYS A 9 -43.94 -23.35 7.92
N ILE A 10 -43.52 -23.96 9.04
CA ILE A 10 -44.12 -23.75 10.37
C ILE A 10 -44.01 -22.29 10.81
N LYS A 11 -42.80 -21.67 10.71
CA LYS A 11 -42.58 -20.24 11.03
C LYS A 11 -43.50 -19.33 10.21
N LYS A 12 -43.76 -19.65 8.93
CA LYS A 12 -44.65 -18.86 8.06
C LYS A 12 -46.12 -18.97 8.48
N VAL A 13 -46.57 -20.15 8.91
CA VAL A 13 -47.94 -20.36 9.41
C VAL A 13 -48.12 -19.60 10.72
N VAL A 14 -47.23 -19.75 11.69
CA VAL A 14 -47.30 -19.06 12.99
C VAL A 14 -47.34 -17.53 12.82
N LYS A 15 -46.55 -16.97 11.90
CA LYS A 15 -46.56 -15.53 11.59
C LYS A 15 -47.90 -15.07 11.00
N LYS A 16 -48.48 -15.89 10.12
CA LYS A 16 -49.79 -15.58 9.52
C LYS A 16 -50.90 -15.55 10.57
N ASP A 17 -50.93 -16.52 11.48
CA ASP A 17 -51.90 -16.59 12.55
C ASP A 17 -51.75 -15.43 13.54
N ALA A 18 -50.49 -15.09 13.90
CA ALA A 18 -50.19 -13.92 14.73
C ALA A 18 -50.74 -12.62 14.11
N LYS A 19 -50.54 -12.40 12.78
CA LYS A 19 -51.15 -11.22 12.12
C LYS A 19 -52.65 -11.14 12.24
N ILE A 20 -53.32 -12.27 12.11
CA ILE A 20 -54.81 -12.32 12.20
C ILE A 20 -55.23 -11.90 13.60
N HIS A 21 -54.64 -12.47 14.63
CA HIS A 21 -54.97 -12.16 16.03
C HIS A 21 -54.61 -10.70 16.39
N LEU A 22 -53.47 -10.18 15.98
CA LEU A 22 -53.08 -8.78 16.21
C LEU A 22 -54.08 -7.81 15.53
N ARG A 23 -54.50 -8.11 14.28
CA ARG A 23 -55.49 -7.30 13.58
C ARG A 23 -56.87 -7.36 14.27
N GLN A 24 -57.24 -8.52 14.81
CA GLN A 24 -58.48 -8.65 15.60
C GLN A 24 -58.40 -7.85 16.90
N ALA A 25 -57.27 -7.92 17.61
CA ALA A 25 -57.06 -7.13 18.82
C ALA A 25 -57.18 -5.62 18.54
N ILE A 26 -56.55 -5.14 17.47
CA ILE A 26 -56.63 -3.72 17.05
C ILE A 26 -58.04 -3.34 16.59
N LYS A 27 -58.81 -4.29 16.07
CA LYS A 27 -60.23 -4.05 15.71
C LYS A 27 -61.08 -3.90 16.92
N ILE A 28 -60.84 -4.65 18.01
CA ILE A 28 -61.56 -4.58 19.28
C ILE A 28 -61.12 -3.31 20.04
N ASP A 29 -59.86 -3.06 20.14
CA ASP A 29 -59.28 -1.86 20.75
C ASP A 29 -58.34 -1.16 19.76
N PRO A 30 -58.83 -0.10 19.07
CA PRO A 30 -58.01 0.66 18.13
C PRO A 30 -56.83 1.36 18.73
N ASP A 31 -56.78 1.59 20.03
CA ASP A 31 -55.69 2.27 20.73
C ASP A 31 -54.75 1.30 21.46
N PHE A 32 -54.92 -0.01 21.24
CA PHE A 32 -54.05 -1.04 21.80
C PHE A 32 -52.63 -0.95 21.26
N LEU A 33 -51.79 -0.19 21.98
CA LEU A 33 -50.44 0.19 21.59
C LEU A 33 -49.55 -1.03 21.29
N ASP A 34 -49.51 -2.01 22.21
CA ASP A 34 -48.66 -3.20 22.06
C ASP A 34 -49.02 -4.02 20.82
N ALA A 35 -50.34 -4.21 20.57
CA ALA A 35 -50.79 -4.94 19.38
C ALA A 35 -50.39 -4.24 18.08
N ARG A 36 -50.42 -2.90 18.06
CA ARG A 36 -49.92 -2.12 16.90
C ARG A 36 -48.43 -2.22 16.73
N TYR A 37 -47.66 -2.13 17.82
CA TYR A 37 -46.20 -2.26 17.78
C TYR A 37 -45.78 -3.64 17.28
N GLU A 38 -46.38 -4.71 17.81
CA GLU A 38 -46.08 -6.08 17.39
C GLU A 38 -46.52 -6.36 15.95
N LEU A 39 -47.67 -5.85 15.51
CA LEU A 39 -48.09 -5.96 14.12
C LEU A 39 -47.14 -5.22 13.19
N GLY A 40 -46.71 -3.99 13.56
CA GLY A 40 -45.74 -3.22 12.83
C GLY A 40 -44.38 -3.95 12.70
N SER A 41 -43.90 -4.56 13.80
CA SER A 41 -42.69 -5.34 13.85
C SER A 41 -42.75 -6.59 12.98
N LEU A 42 -43.88 -7.29 12.99
CA LEU A 42 -44.12 -8.45 12.15
C LEU A 42 -44.14 -8.08 10.66
N LEU A 43 -44.86 -7.02 10.30
CA LEU A 43 -44.91 -6.50 8.93
C LEU A 43 -43.54 -6.07 8.44
N LEU A 44 -42.74 -5.39 9.28
CA LEU A 44 -41.36 -4.99 8.96
C LEU A 44 -40.51 -6.23 8.71
N SER A 45 -40.61 -7.28 9.53
CA SER A 45 -39.87 -8.54 9.34
C SER A 45 -40.21 -9.29 8.05
N GLU A 46 -41.36 -8.99 7.44
CA GLU A 46 -41.80 -9.55 6.15
C GLU A 46 -41.56 -8.63 4.96
N GLY A 47 -40.99 -7.42 5.20
CA GLY A 47 -40.70 -6.43 4.17
C GLY A 47 -41.93 -5.61 3.74
N GLU A 48 -43.06 -5.70 4.48
CA GLU A 48 -44.25 -4.91 4.23
C GLU A 48 -44.10 -3.49 4.81
N LEU A 49 -43.14 -2.72 4.27
CA LEU A 49 -42.70 -1.44 4.84
C LEU A 49 -43.80 -0.42 5.01
N LYS A 50 -44.74 -0.31 4.05
CA LYS A 50 -45.88 0.64 4.14
C LYS A 50 -46.82 0.31 5.31
N GLY A 51 -47.17 -0.96 5.45
CA GLY A 51 -48.03 -1.41 6.55
C GLY A 51 -47.35 -1.25 7.91
N ALA A 52 -46.06 -1.54 8.00
CA ALA A 52 -45.25 -1.31 9.19
C ALA A 52 -45.17 0.19 9.55
N GLU A 53 -44.90 1.06 8.57
CA GLU A 53 -44.86 2.51 8.78
C GLU A 53 -46.19 3.05 9.31
N GLU A 54 -47.33 2.55 8.81
CA GLU A 54 -48.65 2.93 9.29
C GLU A 54 -48.83 2.57 10.76
N GLN A 55 -48.52 1.32 11.15
CA GLN A 55 -48.69 0.88 12.53
C GLN A 55 -47.79 1.66 13.48
N PHE A 56 -46.49 1.85 13.16
CA PHE A 56 -45.57 2.61 14.02
C PHE A 56 -45.96 4.10 14.10
N ASN A 57 -46.47 4.72 13.03
CA ASN A 57 -47.00 6.08 13.11
C ASN A 57 -48.17 6.19 14.09
N LYS A 58 -49.03 5.15 14.21
CA LYS A 58 -50.10 5.11 15.21
C LYS A 58 -49.51 4.95 16.61
N VAL A 59 -48.51 4.07 16.80
CA VAL A 59 -47.79 3.88 18.07
C VAL A 59 -47.27 5.20 18.60
N VAL A 60 -46.47 5.93 17.80
CA VAL A 60 -45.86 7.20 18.25
C VAL A 60 -46.88 8.35 18.35
N LYS A 61 -48.06 8.21 17.79
CA LYS A 61 -49.16 9.15 17.98
C LYS A 61 -49.94 8.87 19.30
N LEU A 62 -50.06 7.61 19.69
CA LEU A 62 -50.66 7.20 20.95
C LEU A 62 -49.74 7.44 22.14
N ASP A 63 -48.46 7.18 21.96
CA ASP A 63 -47.39 7.45 22.94
C ASP A 63 -46.22 8.21 22.30
N ASN A 64 -46.15 9.50 22.60
CA ASN A 64 -45.10 10.38 22.10
C ASN A 64 -43.70 10.07 22.68
N ASN A 65 -43.62 9.27 23.74
CA ASN A 65 -42.41 8.83 24.39
C ASN A 65 -42.01 7.40 24.03
N HIS A 66 -42.60 6.81 22.99
CA HIS A 66 -42.31 5.46 22.56
C HIS A 66 -41.03 5.43 21.68
N ALA A 67 -39.86 5.36 22.30
CA ALA A 67 -38.54 5.40 21.62
C ALA A 67 -38.42 4.35 20.52
N GLU A 68 -38.79 3.09 20.79
CA GLU A 68 -38.72 1.98 19.85
C GLU A 68 -39.60 2.22 18.61
N GLY A 69 -40.77 2.87 18.75
CA GLY A 69 -41.60 3.27 17.63
C GLY A 69 -40.93 4.25 16.70
N TYR A 70 -40.32 5.30 17.25
CA TYR A 70 -39.49 6.25 16.47
C TYR A 70 -38.29 5.59 15.81
N TYR A 71 -37.60 4.71 16.54
CA TYR A 71 -36.46 3.95 16.00
C TYR A 71 -36.89 3.07 14.80
N LYS A 72 -38.01 2.33 14.89
CA LYS A 72 -38.50 1.52 13.76
C LYS A 72 -38.89 2.38 12.55
N LEU A 73 -39.53 3.53 12.78
CA LEU A 73 -39.84 4.51 11.74
C LEU A 73 -38.58 5.08 11.10
N ALA A 74 -37.52 5.32 11.90
CA ALA A 74 -36.22 5.77 11.41
C ALA A 74 -35.59 4.76 10.46
N LEU A 75 -35.58 3.47 10.83
CA LEU A 75 -35.05 2.39 9.97
C LEU A 75 -35.83 2.30 8.65
N ILE A 76 -37.17 2.33 8.69
CA ILE A 76 -38.00 2.32 7.48
C ILE A 76 -37.75 3.55 6.60
N SER A 77 -37.56 4.72 7.21
CA SER A 77 -37.27 5.96 6.49
C SER A 77 -35.90 5.92 5.84
N ALA A 78 -34.88 5.35 6.52
CA ALA A 78 -33.53 5.15 6.00
C ALA A 78 -33.51 4.16 4.82
N GLU A 79 -34.28 3.06 4.89
CA GLU A 79 -34.43 2.10 3.81
C GLU A 79 -35.07 2.73 2.58
N ASN A 80 -36.10 3.56 2.79
CA ASN A 80 -36.76 4.34 1.75
C ASN A 80 -35.94 5.57 1.26
N ARG A 81 -34.70 5.73 1.70
CA ARG A 81 -33.78 6.85 1.36
C ARG A 81 -34.33 8.24 1.73
N LYS A 82 -35.27 8.33 2.67
CA LYS A 82 -35.79 9.60 3.23
C LYS A 82 -34.87 10.07 4.35
N ASN A 83 -33.62 10.41 4.00
CA ASN A 83 -32.53 10.61 4.94
C ASN A 83 -32.83 11.67 6.02
N LYS A 84 -33.42 12.83 5.65
CA LYS A 84 -33.81 13.87 6.62
C LYS A 84 -34.81 13.33 7.64
N LYS A 85 -35.92 12.72 7.16
CA LYS A 85 -36.91 12.13 8.05
C LYS A 85 -36.33 11.02 8.95
N ALA A 86 -35.43 10.19 8.39
CA ALA A 86 -34.77 9.15 9.17
C ALA A 86 -33.93 9.74 10.30
N ARG A 87 -33.15 10.79 10.03
CA ARG A 87 -32.36 11.50 11.02
C ARG A 87 -33.21 12.08 12.15
N ASP A 88 -34.24 12.85 11.80
CA ASP A 88 -35.14 13.47 12.77
C ASP A 88 -35.81 12.40 13.70
N LEU A 89 -36.10 11.23 13.14
CA LEU A 89 -36.70 10.11 13.89
C LEU A 89 -35.67 9.40 14.78
N PHE A 90 -34.45 9.20 14.32
CA PHE A 90 -33.36 8.68 15.16
C PHE A 90 -33.05 9.63 16.31
N GLU A 91 -32.94 10.94 16.05
CA GLU A 91 -32.75 11.96 17.09
C GLU A 91 -33.82 11.91 18.17
N LYS A 92 -35.09 11.78 17.79
CA LYS A 92 -36.17 11.58 18.75
C LYS A 92 -36.00 10.29 19.57
N ALA A 93 -35.68 9.17 18.91
CA ALA A 93 -35.51 7.89 19.58
C ALA A 93 -34.38 7.94 20.63
N VAL A 94 -33.20 8.49 20.28
CA VAL A 94 -32.07 8.60 21.21
C VAL A 94 -32.27 9.68 22.28
N THR A 95 -33.12 10.68 22.05
CA THR A 95 -33.48 11.68 23.08
C THR A 95 -34.39 11.04 24.14
N ILE A 96 -35.32 10.18 23.75
CA ILE A 96 -36.23 9.51 24.67
C ILE A 96 -35.51 8.40 25.46
N LYS A 97 -34.63 7.64 24.76
CA LYS A 97 -33.93 6.49 25.35
C LYS A 97 -32.44 6.60 24.98
N PHE A 98 -31.74 7.48 25.70
CA PHE A 98 -30.35 7.84 25.42
C PHE A 98 -29.36 6.70 25.70
N ASP A 99 -29.73 5.76 26.58
CA ASP A 99 -28.93 4.64 27.06
C ASP A 99 -29.25 3.31 26.33
N ASP A 100 -29.98 3.36 25.23
CA ASP A 100 -30.21 2.16 24.41
C ASP A 100 -29.06 1.94 23.42
N ALA A 101 -28.18 0.99 23.74
CA ALA A 101 -27.00 0.64 22.94
C ALA A 101 -27.38 0.32 21.49
N LYS A 102 -28.51 -0.34 21.24
CA LYS A 102 -28.91 -0.76 19.90
C LYS A 102 -29.36 0.43 19.05
N ILE A 103 -30.15 1.34 19.64
CA ILE A 103 -30.61 2.55 18.94
C ILE A 103 -29.42 3.46 18.62
N GLN A 104 -28.49 3.66 19.59
CA GLN A 104 -27.28 4.43 19.40
C GLN A 104 -26.42 3.82 18.27
N PHE A 105 -26.20 2.52 18.29
CA PHE A 105 -25.41 1.81 17.28
C PHE A 105 -26.00 1.95 15.88
N ASP A 106 -27.30 1.69 15.71
CA ASP A 106 -27.94 1.75 14.39
C ASP A 106 -28.03 3.19 13.86
N TYR A 107 -28.13 4.19 14.74
CA TYR A 107 -28.01 5.60 14.34
C TYR A 107 -26.58 5.91 13.89
N GLY A 108 -25.56 5.43 14.58
CA GLY A 108 -24.17 5.52 14.16
C GLY A 108 -23.93 4.89 12.78
N LEU A 109 -24.50 3.71 12.50
CA LEU A 109 -24.42 3.08 11.18
C LEU A 109 -25.10 3.92 10.09
N PHE A 110 -26.25 4.51 10.39
CA PHE A 110 -26.94 5.41 9.47
C PHE A 110 -26.10 6.65 9.15
N LEU A 111 -25.52 7.29 10.16
CA LEU A 111 -24.62 8.46 9.99
C LEU A 111 -23.36 8.11 9.21
N LYS A 112 -22.74 6.96 9.49
CA LYS A 112 -21.59 6.41 8.72
C LYS A 112 -21.95 6.26 7.25
N LYS A 113 -23.15 5.74 6.93
CA LYS A 113 -23.64 5.63 5.53
C LYS A 113 -23.79 7.00 4.86
N LEU A 114 -24.13 8.03 5.62
CA LEU A 114 -24.19 9.43 5.15
C LEU A 114 -22.83 10.11 5.13
N LYS A 115 -21.73 9.42 5.47
CA LYS A 115 -20.36 9.92 5.60
C LYS A 115 -20.19 11.01 6.66
N LYS A 116 -21.05 11.02 7.67
CA LYS A 116 -20.97 11.88 8.85
C LYS A 116 -20.21 11.14 9.95
N TYR A 117 -18.88 11.09 9.77
CA TYR A 117 -18.04 10.17 10.54
C TYR A 117 -17.88 10.60 12.00
N GLU A 118 -17.74 11.88 12.26
CA GLU A 118 -17.60 12.42 13.62
C GLU A 118 -18.87 12.15 14.46
N GLU A 119 -20.04 12.41 13.89
CA GLU A 119 -21.32 12.11 14.54
C GLU A 119 -21.49 10.59 14.75
N ALA A 120 -21.06 9.78 13.78
CA ALA A 120 -21.13 8.31 13.92
C ALA A 120 -20.21 7.79 15.04
N ILE A 121 -19.01 8.34 15.18
CA ILE A 121 -18.06 8.03 16.28
C ILE A 121 -18.71 8.32 17.64
N GLU A 122 -19.37 9.46 17.80
CA GLU A 122 -20.07 9.82 19.02
C GLU A 122 -21.15 8.78 19.38
N HIS A 123 -21.98 8.37 18.42
CA HIS A 123 -23.03 7.40 18.64
C HIS A 123 -22.52 5.98 18.88
N PHE A 124 -21.43 5.55 18.24
CA PHE A 124 -20.79 4.26 18.57
C PHE A 124 -20.19 4.29 19.98
N THR A 125 -19.61 5.42 20.40
CA THR A 125 -19.10 5.58 21.77
C THR A 125 -20.23 5.47 22.80
N LYS A 126 -21.37 6.16 22.58
CA LYS A 126 -22.57 6.04 23.43
C LYS A 126 -23.13 4.62 23.49
N ALA A 127 -23.09 3.90 22.33
CA ALA A 127 -23.50 2.49 22.29
C ALA A 127 -22.61 1.60 23.16
N ILE A 128 -21.30 1.85 23.17
CA ILE A 128 -20.32 1.16 24.03
C ILE A 128 -20.54 1.51 25.51
N GLU A 129 -20.77 2.79 25.84
CA GLU A 129 -21.07 3.24 27.20
C GLU A 129 -22.34 2.55 27.75
N ALA A 130 -23.37 2.42 26.90
CA ALA A 130 -24.63 1.74 27.26
C ALA A 130 -24.47 0.20 27.36
N ASN A 131 -23.57 -0.40 26.57
CA ASN A 131 -23.28 -1.83 26.60
C ASN A 131 -21.83 -2.11 26.31
N GLN A 132 -21.02 -2.32 27.33
CA GLN A 132 -19.59 -2.61 27.21
C GLN A 132 -19.26 -3.96 26.54
N ASN A 133 -20.23 -4.84 26.34
CA ASN A 133 -20.07 -6.11 25.65
C ASN A 133 -20.57 -6.06 24.19
N PHE A 134 -20.68 -4.88 23.60
CA PHE A 134 -21.16 -4.71 22.23
C PHE A 134 -20.02 -4.75 21.22
N SER A 135 -19.54 -5.94 20.87
CA SER A 135 -18.40 -6.16 19.98
C SER A 135 -18.49 -5.44 18.64
N GLU A 136 -19.69 -5.36 18.04
CA GLU A 136 -19.92 -4.67 16.77
C GLU A 136 -19.70 -3.14 16.89
N ALA A 137 -20.04 -2.55 18.03
CA ALA A 137 -19.84 -1.12 18.24
C ALA A 137 -18.34 -0.77 18.34
N TYR A 138 -17.57 -1.58 19.06
CA TYR A 138 -16.10 -1.45 19.09
C TYR A 138 -15.49 -1.60 17.68
N PHE A 139 -15.91 -2.61 16.94
CA PHE A 139 -15.44 -2.83 15.57
C PHE A 139 -15.75 -1.63 14.67
N GLU A 140 -16.98 -1.13 14.68
CA GLU A 140 -17.40 -0.01 13.84
C GLU A 140 -16.72 1.31 14.24
N LEU A 141 -16.48 1.53 15.54
CA LEU A 141 -15.69 2.65 16.04
C LEU A 141 -14.25 2.57 15.50
N ALA A 142 -13.59 1.42 15.67
CA ALA A 142 -12.23 1.20 15.15
C ALA A 142 -12.12 1.43 13.65
N MET A 143 -13.14 1.04 12.88
CA MET A 143 -13.20 1.25 11.42
C MET A 143 -13.23 2.72 11.00
N LEU A 144 -13.67 3.62 11.87
CA LEU A 144 -13.72 5.07 11.60
C LEU A 144 -12.47 5.82 12.07
N LEU A 145 -11.74 5.28 13.03
CA LEU A 145 -10.48 5.82 13.54
C LEU A 145 -9.35 5.53 12.54
N LYS A 146 -9.09 6.45 11.62
CA LYS A 146 -8.15 6.26 10.49
C LYS A 146 -6.93 7.15 10.54
N ASP A 147 -6.97 8.19 11.35
CA ASP A 147 -5.85 9.12 11.48
C ASP A 147 -4.70 8.45 12.25
N PRO A 148 -3.45 8.78 11.93
CA PRO A 148 -2.29 8.20 12.60
C PRO A 148 -2.33 8.37 14.13
N GLU A 149 -2.87 9.48 14.63
CA GLU A 149 -3.07 9.76 16.05
C GLU A 149 -4.06 8.80 16.72
N ASP A 150 -4.96 8.23 15.94
CA ASP A 150 -5.98 7.29 16.44
C ASP A 150 -5.53 5.82 16.39
N TYR A 151 -4.31 5.52 15.95
CA TYR A 151 -3.82 4.14 15.77
C TYR A 151 -4.02 3.27 17.01
N ASP A 152 -3.56 3.73 18.19
CA ASP A 152 -3.67 2.96 19.43
C ASP A 152 -5.13 2.77 19.87
N ARG A 153 -5.97 3.79 19.67
CA ARG A 153 -7.41 3.70 19.94
C ARG A 153 -8.09 2.69 19.01
N ALA A 154 -7.76 2.72 17.73
CA ALA A 154 -8.29 1.77 16.75
C ALA A 154 -7.85 0.34 17.08
N LYS A 155 -6.55 0.13 17.37
CA LYS A 155 -5.98 -1.16 17.77
C LYS A 155 -6.71 -1.73 18.98
N LYS A 156 -6.81 -0.94 20.07
CA LYS A 156 -7.50 -1.33 21.29
C LYS A 156 -8.96 -1.69 21.07
N ASN A 157 -9.68 -0.92 20.25
CA ASN A 157 -11.08 -1.21 19.97
C ASN A 157 -11.26 -2.51 19.16
N TYR A 158 -10.36 -2.81 18.17
CA TYR A 158 -10.39 -4.11 17.49
C TYR A 158 -10.09 -5.26 18.46
N GLU A 159 -9.07 -5.12 19.32
CA GLU A 159 -8.71 -6.11 20.33
C GLU A 159 -9.89 -6.36 21.27
N THR A 160 -10.51 -5.31 21.80
CA THR A 160 -11.70 -5.45 22.65
C THR A 160 -12.86 -6.15 21.91
N ALA A 161 -13.10 -5.82 20.65
CA ALA A 161 -14.14 -6.50 19.85
C ALA A 161 -13.86 -8.00 19.72
N ILE A 162 -12.59 -8.39 19.59
CA ILE A 162 -12.15 -9.79 19.50
C ILE A 162 -12.23 -10.48 20.85
N ASP A 163 -11.87 -9.81 21.96
CA ASP A 163 -11.97 -10.35 23.32
C ASP A 163 -13.43 -10.69 23.66
N ILE A 164 -14.37 -9.79 23.31
CA ILE A 164 -15.80 -10.04 23.49
C ILE A 164 -16.30 -11.16 22.59
N ARG A 165 -15.85 -11.21 21.33
CA ARG A 165 -16.25 -12.20 20.34
C ARG A 165 -15.04 -12.77 19.61
N PRO A 166 -14.43 -13.87 20.11
CA PRO A 166 -13.19 -14.44 19.56
C PRO A 166 -13.28 -14.95 18.10
N ASP A 167 -14.48 -15.29 17.65
CA ASP A 167 -14.76 -15.71 16.27
C ASP A 167 -15.13 -14.54 15.33
N TYR A 168 -14.82 -13.31 15.73
CA TYR A 168 -15.05 -12.14 14.89
C TYR A 168 -14.00 -12.01 13.78
N GLY A 169 -14.19 -12.74 12.68
CA GLY A 169 -13.24 -12.82 11.56
C GLY A 169 -12.91 -11.45 10.98
N ASP A 170 -13.90 -10.58 10.76
CA ASP A 170 -13.65 -9.23 10.23
C ASP A 170 -12.79 -8.37 11.19
N ALA A 171 -13.03 -8.44 12.51
CA ALA A 171 -12.23 -7.68 13.47
C ALA A 171 -10.78 -8.15 13.46
N ASN A 172 -10.52 -9.47 13.46
CA ASN A 172 -9.17 -10.02 13.29
C ASN A 172 -8.53 -9.59 11.96
N TYR A 173 -9.27 -9.59 10.86
CA TYR A 173 -8.75 -9.16 9.56
C TYR A 173 -8.35 -7.67 9.55
N TYR A 174 -9.20 -6.79 10.07
CA TYR A 174 -8.91 -5.35 10.07
C TYR A 174 -7.86 -4.97 11.10
N LEU A 175 -7.76 -5.67 12.24
CA LEU A 175 -6.63 -5.54 13.17
C LEU A 175 -5.32 -5.90 12.49
N GLY A 176 -5.23 -7.08 11.85
CA GLY A 176 -4.06 -7.49 11.09
C GLY A 176 -3.68 -6.49 9.99
N LYS A 177 -4.68 -5.91 9.32
CA LYS A 177 -4.45 -4.85 8.33
C LYS A 177 -3.90 -3.57 8.97
N LEU A 178 -4.41 -3.17 10.12
CA LEU A 178 -3.97 -1.96 10.85
C LEU A 178 -2.51 -2.10 11.28
N VAL A 179 -2.16 -3.18 11.99
CA VAL A 179 -0.81 -3.39 12.52
C VAL A 179 0.23 -3.64 11.42
N MET A 180 -0.19 -4.15 10.25
CA MET A 180 0.67 -4.28 9.09
C MET A 180 1.08 -2.92 8.51
N THR A 181 0.24 -1.89 8.62
CA THR A 181 0.59 -0.54 8.16
C THR A 181 1.55 0.17 9.11
N GLY A 182 1.49 -0.14 10.41
CA GLY A 182 2.37 0.41 11.44
C GLY A 182 2.39 1.93 11.55
N ILE A 183 1.33 2.61 11.08
CA ILE A 183 1.30 4.07 11.02
C ILE A 183 0.99 4.64 12.41
N GLN A 184 2.02 4.97 13.15
CA GLN A 184 1.95 5.79 14.38
C GLN A 184 2.67 7.11 14.11
N LYS A 185 2.24 8.19 14.78
CA LYS A 185 2.99 9.44 14.89
C LYS A 185 3.40 9.64 16.33
N ASP A 186 4.63 10.14 16.54
CA ASP A 186 5.04 10.64 17.86
C ASP A 186 4.46 12.03 18.15
N SER A 187 4.79 12.57 19.34
CA SER A 187 4.36 13.91 19.76
C SER A 187 4.81 15.04 18.83
N ASP A 188 5.83 14.80 18.00
CA ASP A 188 6.42 15.76 17.07
C ASP A 188 5.87 15.61 15.66
N GLY A 189 4.93 14.65 15.45
CA GLY A 189 4.36 14.33 14.16
C GLY A 189 5.25 13.44 13.27
N THR A 190 6.36 12.93 13.79
CA THR A 190 7.24 12.00 13.10
C THR A 190 6.60 10.62 13.03
N LEU A 191 6.60 10.01 11.84
CA LEU A 191 6.06 8.67 11.64
C LEU A 191 6.94 7.64 12.34
N LEU A 192 6.45 7.07 13.43
CA LEU A 192 7.03 5.91 14.11
C LEU A 192 6.40 4.64 13.53
N SER A 193 6.83 4.21 12.35
CA SER A 193 6.24 3.02 11.77
C SER A 193 7.25 1.87 11.72
N GLN A 194 7.06 0.91 12.62
CA GLN A 194 7.54 -0.45 12.38
C GLN A 194 6.32 -1.36 12.24
N PRO A 195 6.09 -1.93 11.06
CA PRO A 195 4.99 -2.87 10.87
C PRO A 195 5.14 -4.06 11.83
N GLU A 196 4.13 -4.30 12.66
CA GLU A 196 4.07 -5.50 13.51
C GLU A 196 3.66 -6.72 12.64
N THR A 197 4.54 -7.09 11.70
CA THR A 197 4.20 -8.10 10.69
C THR A 197 3.91 -9.48 11.28
N ASP A 198 4.57 -9.87 12.40
CA ASP A 198 4.30 -11.15 13.07
C ASP A 198 2.93 -11.15 13.73
N TYR A 199 2.55 -10.03 14.33
CA TYR A 199 1.21 -9.88 14.90
C TYR A 199 0.15 -9.87 13.79
N ALA A 200 0.41 -9.22 12.66
CA ALA A 200 -0.47 -9.27 11.50
C ALA A 200 -0.66 -10.69 10.97
N VAL A 201 0.42 -11.47 10.85
CA VAL A 201 0.35 -12.90 10.47
C VAL A 201 -0.57 -13.66 11.42
N THR A 202 -0.34 -13.52 12.74
CA THR A 202 -1.20 -14.16 13.77
C THR A 202 -2.68 -13.79 13.61
N CYS A 203 -2.98 -12.52 13.33
CA CYS A 203 -4.35 -12.07 13.11
C CYS A 203 -4.97 -12.73 11.86
N PHE A 204 -4.25 -12.77 10.72
CA PHE A 204 -4.77 -13.38 9.50
C PHE A 204 -4.91 -14.91 9.62
N GLU A 205 -4.01 -15.58 10.34
CA GLU A 205 -4.15 -17.01 10.64
C GLU A 205 -5.37 -17.31 11.51
N LYS A 206 -5.68 -16.46 12.50
CA LYS A 206 -6.93 -16.56 13.28
C LYS A 206 -8.15 -16.46 12.36
N VAL A 207 -8.13 -15.51 11.39
CA VAL A 207 -9.21 -15.41 10.38
C VAL A 207 -9.37 -16.72 9.63
N LEU A 208 -8.27 -17.34 9.17
CA LEU A 208 -8.31 -18.60 8.41
C LEU A 208 -8.70 -19.82 9.25
N LYS A 209 -8.50 -19.78 10.57
CA LYS A 209 -9.04 -20.79 11.48
C LYS A 209 -10.56 -20.71 11.63
N ILE A 210 -11.12 -19.50 11.50
CA ILE A 210 -12.56 -19.25 11.56
C ILE A 210 -13.22 -19.56 10.19
N ASP A 211 -12.59 -19.08 9.10
CA ASP A 211 -13.04 -19.26 7.73
C ASP A 211 -11.83 -19.44 6.81
N ASP A 212 -11.52 -20.68 6.45
CA ASP A 212 -10.41 -21.03 5.56
C ASP A 212 -10.62 -20.59 4.10
N THR A 213 -11.81 -20.11 3.77
CA THR A 213 -12.14 -19.53 2.45
C THR A 213 -12.00 -18.01 2.40
N TYR A 214 -11.51 -17.37 3.46
CA TYR A 214 -11.35 -15.92 3.51
C TYR A 214 -10.20 -15.44 2.61
N SER A 215 -10.51 -15.27 1.35
CA SER A 215 -9.53 -14.98 0.28
C SER A 215 -8.65 -13.75 0.55
N LYS A 216 -9.19 -12.74 1.27
CA LYS A 216 -8.43 -11.53 1.60
C LYS A 216 -7.32 -11.79 2.63
N ALA A 217 -7.53 -12.72 3.58
CA ALA A 217 -6.50 -13.12 4.55
C ALA A 217 -5.38 -13.88 3.85
N HIS A 218 -5.71 -14.83 2.97
CA HIS A 218 -4.71 -15.49 2.13
C HIS A 218 -3.89 -14.51 1.31
N LEU A 219 -4.52 -13.50 0.68
CA LEU A 219 -3.79 -12.47 -0.07
C LEU A 219 -2.79 -11.73 0.83
N ARG A 220 -3.20 -11.33 2.03
CA ARG A 220 -2.32 -10.60 2.96
C ARG A 220 -1.14 -11.44 3.44
N LEU A 221 -1.39 -12.69 3.83
CA LEU A 221 -0.32 -13.62 4.20
C LEU A 221 0.64 -13.84 3.05
N GLY A 222 0.13 -14.07 1.83
CA GLY A 222 0.98 -14.24 0.66
C GLY A 222 1.84 -13.01 0.33
N MET A 223 1.35 -11.80 0.60
CA MET A 223 2.13 -10.56 0.46
C MET A 223 3.22 -10.48 1.54
N ILE A 224 2.88 -10.72 2.81
CA ILE A 224 3.84 -10.67 3.93
C ILE A 224 4.97 -11.69 3.72
N TYR A 225 4.63 -12.93 3.37
CA TYR A 225 5.63 -13.97 3.11
C TYR A 225 6.50 -13.64 1.88
N ALA A 226 5.95 -12.99 0.85
CA ALA A 226 6.74 -12.51 -0.28
C ALA A 226 7.75 -11.42 0.14
N ASP A 227 7.33 -10.50 1.00
CA ASP A 227 8.19 -9.40 1.51
C ASP A 227 9.29 -9.94 2.47
N ARG A 228 9.10 -11.15 3.03
CA ARG A 228 10.08 -11.84 3.89
C ARG A 228 10.96 -12.83 3.13
N ASP A 229 10.87 -12.88 1.81
CA ASP A 229 11.53 -13.88 0.95
C ASP A 229 11.12 -15.35 1.24
N GLU A 230 10.03 -15.57 1.97
CA GLU A 230 9.44 -16.88 2.23
C GLU A 230 8.59 -17.35 1.03
N HIS A 231 9.25 -17.59 -0.09
CA HIS A 231 8.61 -17.74 -1.40
C HIS A 231 7.63 -18.91 -1.51
N ASP A 232 7.84 -20.02 -0.80
CA ASP A 232 6.97 -21.20 -0.84
C ASP A 232 5.63 -20.91 -0.16
N GLU A 233 5.62 -20.32 1.04
CA GLU A 233 4.40 -19.92 1.73
C GLU A 233 3.69 -18.79 0.98
N ALA A 234 4.44 -17.80 0.44
CA ALA A 234 3.88 -16.75 -0.42
C ALA A 234 3.12 -17.37 -1.61
N ASN A 235 3.76 -18.29 -2.35
CA ASN A 235 3.17 -18.95 -3.50
C ASN A 235 1.92 -19.75 -3.12
N LYS A 236 1.95 -20.50 -2.01
CA LYS A 236 0.83 -21.27 -1.49
C LYS A 236 -0.38 -20.37 -1.20
N HIS A 237 -0.20 -19.33 -0.41
CA HIS A 237 -1.28 -18.41 -0.04
C HIS A 237 -1.82 -17.61 -1.22
N LEU A 238 -0.97 -17.11 -2.11
CA LEU A 238 -1.39 -16.40 -3.31
C LEU A 238 -2.16 -17.30 -4.29
N ARG A 239 -1.78 -18.57 -4.44
CA ARG A 239 -2.52 -19.54 -5.25
C ARG A 239 -3.88 -19.89 -4.64
N LEU A 240 -3.98 -20.02 -3.31
CA LEU A 240 -5.27 -20.17 -2.62
C LEU A 240 -6.14 -18.92 -2.86
N THR A 241 -5.57 -17.73 -2.79
CA THR A 241 -6.29 -16.50 -3.17
C THR A 241 -6.89 -16.61 -4.58
N LEU A 242 -6.14 -17.09 -5.56
CA LEU A 242 -6.62 -17.26 -6.94
C LEU A 242 -7.64 -18.39 -7.09
N LYS A 243 -7.57 -19.43 -6.28
CA LYS A 243 -8.58 -20.50 -6.27
C LYS A 243 -9.93 -19.97 -5.78
N LEU A 244 -9.91 -19.10 -4.77
CA LEU A 244 -11.10 -18.50 -4.18
C LEU A 244 -11.60 -17.28 -4.97
N ASN A 245 -10.69 -16.51 -5.54
CA ASN A 245 -10.97 -15.34 -6.37
C ASN A 245 -10.07 -15.32 -7.62
N THR A 246 -10.54 -15.92 -8.69
CA THR A 246 -9.80 -16.10 -9.96
C THR A 246 -9.40 -14.79 -10.65
N ARG A 247 -10.04 -13.66 -10.28
CA ARG A 247 -9.82 -12.33 -10.85
C ARG A 247 -8.99 -11.40 -9.97
N SER A 248 -8.35 -11.92 -8.91
CA SER A 248 -7.50 -11.13 -8.03
C SER A 248 -6.24 -10.64 -8.75
N SER A 249 -6.29 -9.43 -9.31
CA SER A 249 -5.13 -8.80 -9.98
C SER A 249 -3.94 -8.66 -9.04
N LYS A 250 -4.18 -8.37 -7.74
CA LYS A 250 -3.13 -8.27 -6.73
C LYS A 250 -2.42 -9.60 -6.49
N ALA A 251 -3.17 -10.70 -6.36
CA ALA A 251 -2.56 -12.02 -6.20
C ALA A 251 -1.74 -12.42 -7.43
N LEU A 252 -2.24 -12.12 -8.62
CA LEU A 252 -1.51 -12.34 -9.88
C LEU A 252 -0.24 -11.50 -9.96
N TYR A 253 -0.29 -10.24 -9.54
CA TYR A 253 0.87 -9.36 -9.49
C TYR A 253 1.96 -9.91 -8.56
N HIS A 254 1.61 -10.24 -7.30
CA HIS A 254 2.59 -10.78 -6.34
C HIS A 254 3.10 -12.16 -6.74
N LEU A 255 2.29 -13.04 -7.36
CA LEU A 255 2.78 -14.29 -7.95
C LEU A 255 3.78 -14.02 -9.08
N GLY A 256 3.57 -12.97 -9.86
CA GLY A 256 4.53 -12.54 -10.87
C GLY A 256 5.86 -12.15 -10.26
N LEU A 257 5.85 -11.38 -9.16
CA LEU A 257 7.08 -10.97 -8.46
C LEU A 257 7.79 -12.19 -7.81
N VAL A 258 7.06 -13.04 -7.09
CA VAL A 258 7.60 -14.28 -6.49
C VAL A 258 8.19 -15.21 -7.57
N SER A 259 7.53 -15.33 -8.72
CA SER A 259 8.07 -16.12 -9.83
C SER A 259 9.35 -15.51 -10.41
N LYS A 260 9.48 -14.18 -10.42
CA LYS A 260 10.70 -13.47 -10.85
C LYS A 260 11.87 -13.79 -9.90
N THR A 261 11.67 -13.65 -8.58
CA THR A 261 12.72 -13.94 -7.59
C THR A 261 13.18 -15.41 -7.66
N LEU A 262 12.27 -16.34 -7.99
CA LEU A 262 12.57 -17.75 -8.23
C LEU A 262 13.18 -18.02 -9.62
N SER A 263 13.56 -17.01 -10.39
CA SER A 263 14.09 -17.11 -11.76
C SER A 263 13.17 -17.85 -12.74
N LYS A 264 11.85 -17.83 -12.49
CA LYS A 264 10.81 -18.40 -13.37
C LYS A 264 10.22 -17.34 -14.29
N GLU A 265 11.03 -16.71 -15.12
CA GLU A 265 10.67 -15.51 -15.91
C GLU A 265 9.41 -15.70 -16.78
N LYS A 266 9.28 -16.84 -17.48
CA LYS A 266 8.10 -17.12 -18.32
C LYS A 266 6.80 -17.18 -17.50
N GLU A 267 6.85 -17.75 -16.31
CA GLU A 267 5.71 -17.79 -15.38
C GLU A 267 5.40 -16.40 -14.83
N ALA A 268 6.42 -15.62 -14.46
CA ALA A 268 6.30 -14.24 -14.01
C ALA A 268 5.59 -13.36 -15.05
N ILE A 269 6.06 -13.40 -16.31
CA ILE A 269 5.43 -12.67 -17.43
C ILE A 269 3.96 -13.09 -17.62
N LYS A 270 3.67 -14.39 -17.53
CA LYS A 270 2.30 -14.90 -17.66
C LYS A 270 1.38 -14.35 -16.56
N PHE A 271 1.84 -14.34 -15.32
CA PHE A 271 1.06 -13.82 -14.20
C PHE A 271 0.83 -12.30 -14.31
N LEU A 272 1.89 -11.53 -14.63
CA LEU A 272 1.76 -10.07 -14.78
C LEU A 272 0.84 -9.70 -15.95
N LYS A 273 0.94 -10.35 -17.09
CA LYS A 273 0.00 -10.15 -18.21
C LYS A 273 -1.44 -10.45 -17.79
N ARG A 274 -1.66 -11.56 -17.09
CA ARG A 274 -2.98 -11.92 -16.58
C ARG A 274 -3.47 -10.93 -15.51
N SER A 275 -2.59 -10.35 -14.69
CA SER A 275 -2.96 -9.28 -13.76
C SER A 275 -3.56 -8.07 -14.50
N LEU A 276 -2.92 -7.65 -15.60
CA LEU A 276 -3.38 -6.53 -16.43
C LEU A 276 -4.72 -6.80 -17.16
N THR A 277 -5.07 -8.05 -17.46
CA THR A 277 -6.41 -8.35 -18.01
C THR A 277 -7.53 -8.06 -17.03
N HIS A 278 -7.25 -8.09 -15.71
CA HIS A 278 -8.24 -7.81 -14.67
C HIS A 278 -8.15 -6.37 -14.14
N TYR A 279 -6.98 -5.76 -14.20
CA TYR A 279 -6.75 -4.36 -13.81
C TYR A 279 -5.67 -3.73 -14.68
N SER A 280 -6.07 -3.17 -15.82
CA SER A 280 -5.19 -2.58 -16.83
C SER A 280 -4.53 -1.25 -16.40
N LYS A 281 -5.00 -0.61 -15.33
CA LYS A 281 -4.46 0.68 -14.84
C LYS A 281 -3.42 0.52 -13.73
N SER A 282 -2.80 -0.67 -13.57
CA SER A 282 -1.74 -0.90 -12.59
C SER A 282 -0.39 -0.47 -13.15
N TYR A 283 0.07 0.74 -12.82
CA TYR A 283 1.38 1.23 -13.25
C TYR A 283 2.52 0.32 -12.77
N LEU A 284 2.45 -0.20 -11.53
CA LEU A 284 3.45 -1.14 -11.00
C LEU A 284 3.51 -2.44 -11.81
N THR A 285 2.37 -2.97 -12.23
CA THR A 285 2.35 -4.20 -13.05
C THR A 285 2.96 -3.95 -14.43
N HIS A 286 2.67 -2.80 -15.05
CA HIS A 286 3.30 -2.38 -16.29
C HIS A 286 4.82 -2.21 -16.12
N PHE A 287 5.25 -1.56 -15.04
CA PHE A 287 6.66 -1.36 -14.72
C PHE A 287 7.43 -2.69 -14.64
N HIS A 288 7.01 -3.60 -13.77
CA HIS A 288 7.69 -4.88 -13.60
C HIS A 288 7.61 -5.78 -14.85
N LEU A 289 6.49 -5.72 -15.59
CA LEU A 289 6.39 -6.45 -16.86
C LEU A 289 7.34 -5.86 -17.92
N GLY A 290 7.51 -4.53 -17.95
CA GLY A 290 8.44 -3.85 -18.83
C GLY A 290 9.88 -4.29 -18.59
N LEU A 291 10.31 -4.35 -17.32
CA LEU A 291 11.65 -4.81 -16.95
C LEU A 291 11.87 -6.27 -17.35
N LEU A 292 10.91 -7.16 -17.04
CA LEU A 292 11.02 -8.59 -17.38
C LEU A 292 11.03 -8.86 -18.88
N LEU A 293 10.30 -8.08 -19.68
CA LEU A 293 10.30 -8.24 -21.13
C LEU A 293 11.67 -7.86 -21.72
N LYS A 294 12.34 -6.85 -21.19
CA LYS A 294 13.70 -6.49 -21.59
C LYS A 294 14.70 -7.60 -21.25
N GLU A 295 14.61 -8.16 -20.03
CA GLU A 295 15.43 -9.30 -19.59
C GLU A 295 15.22 -10.51 -20.52
N ASN A 296 14.02 -10.67 -21.10
CA ASN A 296 13.67 -11.69 -22.11
C ASN A 296 13.93 -11.24 -23.56
N GLN A 297 14.83 -10.29 -23.78
CA GLN A 297 15.27 -9.79 -25.09
C GLN A 297 14.18 -9.08 -25.92
N ASP A 298 13.10 -8.63 -25.32
CA ASP A 298 12.01 -7.89 -25.98
C ASP A 298 11.95 -6.44 -25.46
N ILE A 299 13.01 -5.68 -25.76
CA ILE A 299 13.18 -4.31 -25.28
C ILE A 299 12.08 -3.37 -25.76
N ASP A 300 11.55 -3.55 -26.97
CA ASP A 300 10.52 -2.68 -27.55
C ASP A 300 9.19 -2.82 -26.80
N LYS A 301 8.80 -4.05 -26.45
CA LYS A 301 7.65 -4.25 -25.57
C LYS A 301 7.94 -3.75 -24.15
N GLY A 302 9.19 -3.89 -23.68
CA GLY A 302 9.64 -3.30 -22.43
C GLY A 302 9.38 -1.79 -22.38
N ILE A 303 9.83 -1.05 -23.40
CA ILE A 303 9.60 0.38 -23.56
C ILE A 303 8.10 0.70 -23.63
N THR A 304 7.31 -0.08 -24.37
CA THR A 304 5.86 0.12 -24.47
C THR A 304 5.19 0.05 -23.08
N HIS A 305 5.57 -0.91 -22.26
CA HIS A 305 5.02 -1.05 -20.90
C HIS A 305 5.53 0.04 -19.94
N LEU A 306 6.80 0.45 -20.04
CA LEU A 306 7.32 1.57 -19.23
C LEU A 306 6.68 2.91 -19.63
N ASN A 307 6.42 3.16 -20.92
CA ASN A 307 5.66 4.32 -21.36
C ASN A 307 4.24 4.31 -20.76
N LYS A 308 3.59 3.13 -20.70
CA LYS A 308 2.29 3.02 -20.03
C LYS A 308 2.39 3.27 -18.52
N THR A 309 3.52 2.91 -17.90
CA THR A 309 3.78 3.23 -16.49
C THR A 309 3.77 4.74 -16.25
N VAL A 310 4.53 5.51 -17.02
CA VAL A 310 4.62 6.97 -16.86
C VAL A 310 3.34 7.70 -17.29
N GLU A 311 2.57 7.14 -18.22
CA GLU A 311 1.23 7.64 -18.55
C GLU A 311 0.26 7.51 -17.36
N LEU A 312 0.31 6.39 -16.63
CA LEU A 312 -0.55 6.10 -15.49
C LEU A 312 -0.08 6.77 -14.19
N ASN A 313 1.21 6.98 -14.03
CA ASN A 313 1.82 7.68 -12.91
C ASN A 313 3.02 8.52 -13.38
N GLN A 314 2.78 9.80 -13.62
CA GLN A 314 3.77 10.75 -14.13
C GLN A 314 4.87 11.11 -13.11
N GLU A 315 4.65 10.84 -11.83
CA GLU A 315 5.61 11.13 -10.75
C GLU A 315 6.54 9.96 -10.44
N PHE A 316 6.40 8.83 -11.15
CA PHE A 316 7.20 7.63 -10.90
C PHE A 316 8.57 7.74 -11.60
N ASP A 317 9.54 8.33 -10.93
CA ASP A 317 10.90 8.63 -11.42
C ASP A 317 11.67 7.41 -11.90
N GLU A 318 11.54 6.27 -11.22
CA GLU A 318 12.21 5.03 -11.64
C GLU A 318 11.81 4.57 -13.04
N ALA A 319 10.55 4.78 -13.45
CA ALA A 319 10.14 4.38 -14.79
C ALA A 319 10.83 5.22 -15.88
N TYR A 320 11.03 6.52 -15.64
CA TYR A 320 11.81 7.36 -16.54
C TYR A 320 13.29 6.95 -16.57
N TYR A 321 13.86 6.62 -15.42
CA TYR A 321 15.23 6.13 -15.34
C TYR A 321 15.42 4.83 -16.16
N TYR A 322 14.52 3.86 -16.04
CA TYR A 322 14.62 2.63 -16.82
C TYR A 322 14.30 2.83 -18.30
N LEU A 323 13.41 3.75 -18.68
CA LEU A 323 13.23 4.16 -20.08
C LEU A 323 14.53 4.70 -20.66
N ALA A 324 15.20 5.60 -19.93
CA ALA A 324 16.49 6.13 -20.35
C ALA A 324 17.53 5.02 -20.59
N LYS A 325 17.62 4.06 -19.66
CA LYS A 325 18.54 2.90 -19.84
C LYS A 325 18.18 2.04 -21.04
N PHE A 326 16.90 1.85 -21.33
CA PHE A 326 16.48 1.06 -22.50
C PHE A 326 16.78 1.79 -23.81
N PHE A 327 16.60 3.12 -23.87
CA PHE A 327 17.00 3.93 -25.00
C PHE A 327 18.52 3.99 -25.18
N GLU A 328 19.29 4.04 -24.09
CA GLU A 328 20.74 3.98 -24.12
C GLU A 328 21.24 2.65 -24.70
N GLU A 329 20.61 1.52 -24.36
CA GLU A 329 20.92 0.20 -24.92
C GLU A 329 20.56 0.09 -26.42
N LYS A 330 19.55 0.86 -26.85
CA LYS A 330 19.20 1.01 -28.28
C LYS A 330 20.07 2.05 -29.02
N GLU A 331 21.03 2.63 -28.34
CA GLU A 331 21.89 3.71 -28.86
C GLU A 331 21.13 5.01 -29.22
N ASP A 332 19.85 5.14 -28.77
CA ASP A 332 19.08 6.37 -28.89
C ASP A 332 19.45 7.33 -27.74
N HIS A 333 20.55 8.03 -27.91
CA HIS A 333 21.16 8.86 -26.88
C HIS A 333 20.32 10.11 -26.56
N GLU A 334 19.57 10.65 -27.52
CA GLU A 334 18.70 11.80 -27.30
C GLU A 334 17.50 11.43 -26.41
N SER A 335 16.81 10.35 -26.72
CA SER A 335 15.72 9.84 -25.88
C SER A 335 16.22 9.42 -24.50
N ALA A 336 17.42 8.82 -24.40
CA ALA A 336 18.03 8.48 -23.13
C ALA A 336 18.29 9.72 -22.26
N LYS A 337 18.92 10.77 -22.82
CA LYS A 337 19.16 12.05 -22.14
C LYS A 337 17.86 12.66 -21.63
N GLU A 338 16.85 12.75 -22.49
CA GLU A 338 15.54 13.31 -22.15
C GLU A 338 14.90 12.58 -20.94
N HIS A 339 14.94 11.25 -20.95
CA HIS A 339 14.30 10.46 -19.89
C HIS A 339 15.09 10.48 -18.58
N TYR A 340 16.44 10.50 -18.60
CA TYR A 340 17.22 10.76 -17.38
C TYR A 340 16.90 12.12 -16.78
N MET A 341 16.78 13.17 -17.60
CA MET A 341 16.39 14.50 -17.13
C MET A 341 14.98 14.51 -16.52
N LYS A 342 14.04 13.76 -17.11
CA LYS A 342 12.70 13.59 -16.54
C LYS A 342 12.74 12.88 -15.19
N ALA A 343 13.54 11.83 -15.02
CA ALA A 343 13.73 11.16 -13.74
C ALA A 343 14.25 12.13 -12.67
N ILE A 344 15.30 12.90 -13.01
CA ILE A 344 15.88 13.92 -12.14
C ILE A 344 14.87 15.02 -11.77
N ALA A 345 14.05 15.45 -12.72
CA ALA A 345 13.03 16.47 -12.47
C ALA A 345 11.94 16.02 -11.48
N ARG A 346 11.65 14.71 -11.39
CA ARG A 346 10.72 14.13 -10.39
C ARG A 346 11.40 13.88 -9.06
N ASN A 347 12.64 13.45 -9.11
CA ASN A 347 13.43 13.15 -7.92
C ASN A 347 14.81 13.76 -8.02
N HIS A 348 14.97 14.96 -7.46
CA HIS A 348 16.25 15.69 -7.44
C HIS A 348 17.35 14.98 -6.63
N LYS A 349 17.03 13.90 -5.93
CA LYS A 349 17.98 13.05 -5.22
C LYS A 349 18.21 11.71 -5.92
N HIS A 350 17.82 11.58 -7.18
CA HIS A 350 17.98 10.33 -7.93
C HIS A 350 19.44 10.15 -8.38
N ARG A 351 20.31 9.65 -7.47
CA ARG A 351 21.75 9.44 -7.67
C ARG A 351 22.05 8.73 -8.99
N ASP A 352 21.38 7.59 -9.23
CA ASP A 352 21.70 6.75 -10.40
C ASP A 352 21.31 7.43 -11.72
N ALA A 353 20.29 8.26 -11.75
CA ALA A 353 19.94 9.03 -12.94
C ALA A 353 21.03 10.09 -13.25
N TYR A 354 21.49 10.83 -12.25
CA TYR A 354 22.64 11.75 -12.42
C TYR A 354 23.88 11.01 -12.89
N TYR A 355 24.20 9.89 -12.26
CA TYR A 355 25.40 9.10 -12.60
C TYR A 355 25.35 8.60 -14.05
N HIS A 356 24.26 7.96 -14.48
CA HIS A 356 24.15 7.46 -15.85
C HIS A 356 24.06 8.58 -16.88
N LEU A 357 23.41 9.69 -16.57
CA LEU A 357 23.43 10.88 -17.44
C LEU A 357 24.86 11.44 -17.57
N GLY A 358 25.64 11.49 -16.48
CA GLY A 358 27.05 11.88 -16.52
C GLY A 358 27.90 10.94 -17.39
N LEU A 359 27.65 9.62 -17.31
CA LEU A 359 28.32 8.64 -18.19
C LEU A 359 27.92 8.81 -19.65
N LEU A 360 26.65 9.07 -19.93
CA LEU A 360 26.16 9.33 -21.28
C LEU A 360 26.81 10.59 -21.88
N MET A 361 26.86 11.69 -21.11
CA MET A 361 27.52 12.92 -21.56
C MET A 361 29.03 12.72 -21.82
N LYS A 362 29.71 11.94 -20.98
CA LYS A 362 31.09 11.54 -21.22
C LYS A 362 31.24 10.74 -22.52
N LYS A 363 30.37 9.77 -22.78
CA LYS A 363 30.34 8.98 -24.02
C LYS A 363 30.16 9.87 -25.26
N LEU A 364 29.31 10.91 -25.14
CA LEU A 364 29.07 11.90 -26.18
C LEU A 364 30.16 13.01 -26.26
N ASN A 365 31.22 12.89 -25.47
CA ASN A 365 32.31 13.86 -25.37
C ASN A 365 31.92 15.26 -24.90
N VAL A 366 30.82 15.40 -24.15
CA VAL A 366 30.35 16.66 -23.54
C VAL A 366 30.87 16.73 -22.10
N MET A 367 32.14 17.00 -21.92
CA MET A 367 32.86 16.81 -20.66
C MET A 367 32.38 17.71 -19.52
N GLU A 368 31.97 18.96 -19.79
CA GLU A 368 31.49 19.89 -18.76
C GLU A 368 30.15 19.45 -18.18
N GLU A 369 29.21 19.02 -19.03
CA GLU A 369 27.94 18.44 -18.55
C GLU A 369 28.19 17.12 -17.80
N ALA A 370 29.11 16.26 -18.30
CA ALA A 370 29.48 15.01 -17.65
C ALA A 370 29.99 15.25 -16.23
N LYS A 371 30.88 16.23 -16.05
CA LYS A 371 31.42 16.67 -14.76
C LYS A 371 30.27 17.12 -13.83
N THR A 372 29.44 18.05 -14.31
CA THR A 372 28.35 18.62 -13.54
C THR A 372 27.39 17.53 -13.02
N TYR A 373 26.98 16.59 -13.87
CA TYR A 373 26.08 15.53 -13.45
C TYR A 373 26.76 14.53 -12.51
N MET A 374 28.04 14.26 -12.68
CA MET A 374 28.79 13.38 -11.77
C MET A 374 28.95 14.02 -10.38
N GLU A 375 29.23 15.32 -10.31
CA GLU A 375 29.28 16.08 -9.06
C GLU A 375 27.91 16.03 -8.34
N LYS A 376 26.80 16.22 -9.06
CA LYS A 376 25.44 16.07 -8.49
C LYS A 376 25.16 14.66 -7.99
N ALA A 377 25.61 13.61 -8.68
CA ALA A 377 25.47 12.25 -8.19
C ALA A 377 26.21 12.04 -6.85
N ILE A 378 27.39 12.63 -6.71
CA ILE A 378 28.20 12.61 -5.47
C ILE A 378 27.53 13.44 -4.36
N GLU A 379 26.92 14.58 -4.69
CA GLU A 379 26.18 15.40 -3.72
C GLU A 379 24.99 14.64 -3.10
N THR A 380 24.33 13.76 -3.87
CA THR A 380 23.22 12.94 -3.37
C THR A 380 23.68 11.79 -2.48
N ASP A 381 24.91 11.30 -2.68
CA ASP A 381 25.53 10.22 -1.91
C ASP A 381 27.04 10.44 -1.83
N GLN A 382 27.50 10.99 -0.71
CA GLN A 382 28.92 11.29 -0.48
C GLN A 382 29.80 10.04 -0.34
N ASN A 383 29.22 8.85 -0.18
CA ASN A 383 29.94 7.58 -0.15
C ASN A 383 29.89 6.84 -1.49
N PHE A 384 29.56 7.54 -2.58
CA PHE A 384 29.43 6.93 -3.90
C PHE A 384 30.77 6.73 -4.60
N THR A 385 31.47 5.64 -4.29
CA THR A 385 32.79 5.26 -4.84
C THR A 385 32.88 5.41 -6.36
N LYS A 386 31.88 4.86 -7.09
CA LYS A 386 31.86 4.93 -8.57
C LYS A 386 31.75 6.35 -9.09
N GLY A 387 31.04 7.24 -8.38
CA GLY A 387 30.92 8.65 -8.72
C GLY A 387 32.28 9.34 -8.71
N TYR A 388 33.00 9.22 -7.60
CA TYR A 388 34.35 9.77 -7.49
C TYR A 388 35.32 9.18 -8.54
N TYR A 389 35.27 7.89 -8.74
CA TYR A 389 36.11 7.25 -9.75
C TYR A 389 35.85 7.80 -11.15
N HIS A 390 34.59 7.90 -11.58
CA HIS A 390 34.26 8.41 -12.92
C HIS A 390 34.50 9.92 -13.05
N LEU A 391 34.29 10.70 -11.97
CA LEU A 391 34.69 12.10 -11.94
C LEU A 391 36.22 12.25 -12.14
N GLY A 392 37.02 11.41 -11.48
CA GLY A 392 38.46 11.34 -11.69
C GLY A 392 38.84 11.02 -13.14
N LEU A 393 38.10 10.16 -13.83
CA LEU A 393 38.29 9.86 -15.25
C LEU A 393 37.91 11.02 -16.18
N ILE A 394 36.90 11.82 -15.82
CA ILE A 394 36.47 13.01 -16.56
C ILE A 394 37.53 14.11 -16.42
N LEU A 395 38.10 14.27 -15.21
CA LEU A 395 39.12 15.27 -14.88
C LEU A 395 40.52 14.84 -15.23
N ASN A 396 40.72 13.73 -15.96
CA ASN A 396 42.04 13.15 -16.22
C ASN A 396 42.79 13.88 -17.34
N ASP A 397 43.03 15.18 -17.16
CA ASP A 397 43.86 16.02 -17.98
C ASP A 397 44.88 16.77 -17.11
N PRO A 398 46.00 17.31 -17.70
CA PRO A 398 47.03 17.98 -16.94
C PRO A 398 46.58 19.19 -16.12
N SER A 399 45.56 19.92 -16.57
CA SER A 399 45.03 21.12 -15.87
C SER A 399 44.30 20.75 -14.60
N ASN A 400 43.62 19.59 -14.59
CA ASN A 400 42.81 19.08 -13.51
C ASN A 400 43.50 17.99 -12.68
N TYR A 401 44.82 17.81 -12.81
CA TYR A 401 45.59 16.75 -12.14
C TYR A 401 45.30 16.62 -10.64
N ALA A 402 45.23 17.73 -9.91
CA ALA A 402 45.04 17.73 -8.47
C ALA A 402 43.63 17.21 -8.09
N ASP A 403 42.65 17.62 -8.84
CA ASP A 403 41.24 17.23 -8.60
C ASP A 403 41.01 15.77 -9.00
N ALA A 404 41.54 15.33 -10.13
CA ALA A 404 41.53 13.92 -10.53
C ALA A 404 42.16 13.01 -9.47
N ARG A 405 43.37 13.41 -8.98
CA ARG A 405 44.06 12.71 -7.89
C ARG A 405 43.20 12.62 -6.63
N LYS A 406 42.58 13.75 -6.22
CA LYS A 406 41.70 13.80 -5.06
C LYS A 406 40.52 12.84 -5.23
N CYS A 407 39.88 12.83 -6.38
CA CYS A 407 38.74 11.94 -6.67
C CYS A 407 39.14 10.46 -6.56
N TYR A 408 40.29 10.04 -7.15
CA TYR A 408 40.72 8.65 -7.01
C TYR A 408 41.05 8.27 -5.57
N LEU A 409 41.71 9.17 -4.82
CA LEU A 409 42.02 8.93 -3.41
C LEU A 409 40.75 8.80 -2.58
N THR A 410 39.78 9.69 -2.76
CA THR A 410 38.47 9.58 -2.07
C THR A 410 37.74 8.27 -2.40
N ALA A 411 37.76 7.85 -3.68
CA ALA A 411 37.21 6.56 -4.06
C ALA A 411 37.90 5.38 -3.33
N ILE A 412 39.22 5.43 -3.15
CA ILE A 412 40.00 4.43 -2.41
C ILE A 412 39.71 4.50 -0.90
N ASP A 413 39.54 5.70 -0.34
CA ASP A 413 39.25 5.88 1.08
C ASP A 413 37.87 5.31 1.43
N ILE A 414 36.90 5.47 0.53
CA ILE A 414 35.54 4.88 0.70
C ILE A 414 35.57 3.36 0.53
N GLU A 415 36.27 2.88 -0.53
CA GLU A 415 36.38 1.47 -0.86
C GLU A 415 37.81 1.08 -1.16
N PRO A 416 38.61 0.66 -0.14
CA PRO A 416 40.01 0.32 -0.30
C PRO A 416 40.28 -0.84 -1.27
N SER A 417 39.26 -1.64 -1.58
CA SER A 417 39.35 -2.75 -2.53
C SER A 417 38.97 -2.36 -3.98
N PHE A 418 38.72 -1.07 -4.25
CA PHE A 418 38.30 -0.63 -5.58
C PHE A 418 39.47 -0.56 -6.55
N LEU A 419 39.78 -1.70 -7.16
CA LEU A 419 40.93 -1.95 -8.05
C LEU A 419 41.13 -0.84 -9.08
N MET A 420 40.04 -0.42 -9.76
CA MET A 420 40.15 0.55 -10.86
C MET A 420 40.61 1.93 -10.40
N ALA A 421 40.31 2.36 -9.19
CA ALA A 421 40.78 3.62 -8.63
C ALA A 421 42.29 3.54 -8.35
N HIS A 422 42.79 2.44 -7.78
CA HIS A 422 44.23 2.22 -7.61
C HIS A 422 44.97 2.24 -8.93
N TYR A 423 44.47 1.54 -9.94
CA TYR A 423 45.11 1.48 -11.26
C TYR A 423 45.15 2.86 -11.92
N HIS A 424 44.05 3.59 -11.98
CA HIS A 424 44.02 4.90 -12.63
C HIS A 424 44.79 5.98 -11.84
N LEU A 425 44.81 5.91 -10.52
CA LEU A 425 45.67 6.75 -9.69
C LEU A 425 47.16 6.48 -9.98
N ALA A 426 47.55 5.22 -10.10
CA ALA A 426 48.92 4.86 -10.43
C ALA A 426 49.33 5.38 -11.82
N ASN A 427 48.44 5.28 -12.82
CA ASN A 427 48.69 5.86 -14.16
C ASN A 427 48.86 7.39 -14.07
N LEU A 428 47.97 8.08 -13.34
CA LEU A 428 48.04 9.53 -13.17
C LEU A 428 49.36 9.97 -12.50
N LEU A 429 49.79 9.27 -11.45
CA LEU A 429 51.05 9.54 -10.74
C LEU A 429 52.30 9.23 -11.58
N SER A 430 52.25 8.20 -12.44
CA SER A 430 53.33 7.81 -13.29
C SER A 430 53.49 8.69 -14.53
N SER A 431 52.42 9.28 -15.05
CA SER A 431 52.46 10.23 -16.17
C SER A 431 53.20 11.51 -15.82
N GLY A 432 53.14 11.95 -14.55
CA GLY A 432 53.85 13.13 -14.05
C GLY A 432 53.37 14.46 -14.65
N GLN A 433 52.22 14.43 -15.36
CA GLN A 433 51.71 15.61 -16.06
C GLN A 433 51.05 16.57 -15.07
N ARG A 434 51.78 17.55 -14.61
CA ARG A 434 51.31 18.70 -13.84
C ARG A 434 51.59 19.98 -14.60
N LEU A 435 50.74 20.96 -14.51
CA LEU A 435 51.02 22.32 -14.97
C LEU A 435 51.38 23.19 -13.76
N LYS A 436 52.39 24.08 -13.92
CA LYS A 436 52.67 25.18 -13.01
C LYS A 436 51.57 26.25 -13.18
N LYS A 437 51.53 27.23 -12.26
CA LYS A 437 50.63 28.39 -12.37
C LYS A 437 50.81 29.19 -13.67
N ASP A 438 51.97 29.11 -14.31
CA ASP A 438 52.33 29.76 -15.58
C ASP A 438 52.01 28.89 -16.83
N GLY A 439 51.32 27.72 -16.65
CA GLY A 439 50.96 26.80 -17.73
C GLY A 439 52.10 25.88 -18.19
N THR A 440 53.33 25.99 -17.60
CA THR A 440 54.44 25.11 -17.98
C THR A 440 54.33 23.73 -17.31
N PRO A 441 54.63 22.61 -18.04
CA PRO A 441 54.57 21.27 -17.47
C PRO A 441 55.62 21.06 -16.35
N VAL A 442 55.17 20.51 -15.21
CA VAL A 442 56.08 19.99 -14.17
C VAL A 442 56.10 18.49 -14.28
N ILE A 443 57.13 17.94 -14.89
CA ILE A 443 57.30 16.49 -14.98
C ILE A 443 57.98 15.99 -13.70
N ARG A 444 57.22 15.84 -12.65
CA ARG A 444 57.68 15.18 -11.42
C ARG A 444 56.86 13.91 -11.18
N LYS A 445 57.42 12.79 -11.60
CA LYS A 445 56.82 11.48 -11.43
C LYS A 445 56.85 11.05 -9.97
N GLU A 446 55.70 10.71 -9.44
CA GLU A 446 55.56 10.12 -8.08
C GLU A 446 55.70 8.60 -8.16
N LEU A 447 56.80 8.10 -8.76
CA LEU A 447 56.97 6.69 -9.11
C LEU A 447 56.86 5.72 -7.92
N LYS A 448 57.33 6.13 -6.73
CA LYS A 448 57.20 5.29 -5.52
C LYS A 448 55.73 5.07 -5.16
N LEU A 449 54.92 6.12 -5.22
CA LEU A 449 53.51 6.05 -4.89
C LEU A 449 52.75 5.33 -6.00
N ALA A 450 53.04 5.61 -7.26
CA ALA A 450 52.50 4.88 -8.41
C ALA A 450 52.72 3.36 -8.28
N LYS A 451 53.99 2.97 -7.99
CA LYS A 451 54.34 1.56 -7.79
C LYS A 451 53.52 0.91 -6.67
N LYS A 452 53.31 1.63 -5.54
CA LYS A 452 52.45 1.12 -4.44
C LYS A 452 51.03 0.81 -4.90
N HIS A 453 50.42 1.71 -5.67
CA HIS A 453 49.04 1.53 -6.14
C HIS A 453 48.93 0.46 -7.26
N TYR A 454 49.94 0.31 -8.14
CA TYR A 454 50.02 -0.81 -9.08
C TYR A 454 50.11 -2.16 -8.36
N ILE A 455 50.97 -2.26 -7.33
CA ILE A 455 51.10 -3.48 -6.52
C ILE A 455 49.76 -3.80 -5.84
N GLU A 456 49.06 -2.80 -5.30
CA GLU A 456 47.76 -3.01 -4.69
C GLU A 456 46.70 -3.47 -5.71
N SER A 457 46.69 -2.91 -6.92
CA SER A 457 45.83 -3.40 -7.99
C SER A 457 46.11 -4.86 -8.35
N LEU A 458 47.38 -5.27 -8.42
CA LEU A 458 47.77 -6.67 -8.67
C LEU A 458 47.45 -7.59 -7.48
N ARG A 459 47.49 -7.07 -6.26
CA ARG A 459 47.07 -7.83 -5.06
C ARG A 459 45.56 -8.10 -5.10
N LEU A 460 44.76 -7.12 -5.55
CA LEU A 460 43.33 -7.23 -5.68
C LEU A 460 42.92 -8.15 -6.84
N ASP A 461 43.62 -8.09 -7.97
CA ASP A 461 43.48 -9.00 -9.10
C ASP A 461 44.82 -9.33 -9.73
N PRO A 462 45.42 -10.50 -9.41
CA PRO A 462 46.73 -10.90 -9.97
C PRO A 462 46.74 -11.11 -11.49
N LYS A 463 45.58 -11.26 -12.11
CA LYS A 463 45.44 -11.44 -13.57
C LYS A 463 45.03 -10.18 -14.31
N PHE A 464 45.06 -9.03 -13.64
CA PHE A 464 44.62 -7.77 -14.27
C PHE A 464 45.51 -7.41 -15.46
N PRO A 465 45.01 -7.49 -16.71
CA PRO A 465 45.85 -7.54 -17.91
C PRO A 465 46.53 -6.20 -18.27
N LYS A 466 46.12 -5.09 -17.66
CA LYS A 466 46.64 -3.75 -17.99
C LYS A 466 47.90 -3.34 -17.21
N ILE A 467 48.40 -4.18 -16.30
CA ILE A 467 49.56 -3.89 -15.46
C ILE A 467 50.76 -4.74 -15.88
N HIS A 468 50.53 -5.82 -16.59
CA HIS A 468 51.57 -6.66 -17.22
C HIS A 468 51.92 -6.12 -18.61
#